data_eda910e3937d725f22d5b437d256a3e4
#
_entry.id   eda910e3937d725f22d5b437d256a3e4
#
_cell.length_a   1.000
_cell.length_b   1.000
_cell.length_c   1.000
_cell.angle_alpha   90.00
_cell.angle_beta   90.00
_cell.angle_gamma   90.00
#
_symmetry.space_group_name_H-M   'P 1'
#
loop_
_entity.id
_entity.type
_entity.pdbx_description
1 polymer ?
#
loop_
_entity_poly.entity_id
_entity_poly.type
_entity_poly.pdbx_seq_one_letter_code
_entity_poly.pdbx_strand_id
1 'polypeptide(L)'
;MLTNKEVRTMRHEFRLARGHKYAKPVSLIADSENKSVLFTVAGMQQFVPFLVGKPHPLGSRLFNIQKCIRTNDIDDIGDERHLSMFEMMGNRSLGDYFKADAITRSVEFLVDILGIEKEKLGATIFAGDKDKGIPRDDESFAKLQSLGINHIKEMSFDEHGESDNFWTPGPVGPCGPCVEFYFDRGDKYWPEDRDMGVNDRYTEIWNNVMMSYYQDGSGDIKAGQNNVDTGMGFERLIMVLQNTETIFETDIFAYGIETIEGFTDTHYSDYLQSYRILLDHLRSATFLICDGVVPSNEGRGYVLRRLIRRGYFNLTKLTTLDTPKLAQFFTQFVTGVIDDFSSSYEGMAGKAEFVVNMLTKECQQFQQTISNGLNELEKLIKKWPISGAESFKLFDSFWLPWDIIKDVLVSHNLPVDKNAFDEEVENAKIRSRSATTFVKNTEWSKYIAGITETKFIGYHQFESQDSKLLKDFQTDQGQRVLIFDKTPFYATGGGQVSDFGTITLDSGEEVYVKEVIKYAWVYLHLV
;
A
#
# COMPACT_ATOMS: atom_id res chain seq x y z
N MET A 1 24.03 -9.90 -19.01
CA MET A 1 22.71 -9.50 -18.46
C MET A 1 22.98 -8.71 -17.18
N LEU A 2 22.44 -7.50 -17.06
CA LEU A 2 22.65 -6.66 -15.86
C LEU A 2 21.84 -7.20 -14.67
N THR A 3 22.48 -7.30 -13.52
CA THR A 3 21.81 -7.65 -12.26
C THR A 3 21.14 -6.42 -11.61
N ASN A 4 20.16 -6.65 -10.73
CA ASN A 4 19.51 -5.56 -9.99
C ASN A 4 20.53 -4.74 -9.18
N LYS A 5 21.58 -5.37 -8.61
CA LYS A 5 22.63 -4.72 -7.84
C LYS A 5 23.53 -3.83 -8.72
N GLU A 6 23.86 -4.28 -9.92
CA GLU A 6 24.62 -3.46 -10.89
C GLU A 6 23.82 -2.25 -11.34
N VAL A 7 22.54 -2.40 -11.66
CA VAL A 7 21.66 -1.28 -12.07
C VAL A 7 21.53 -0.23 -10.97
N ARG A 8 21.42 -0.64 -9.69
CA ARG A 8 21.44 0.29 -8.55
C ARG A 8 22.74 1.09 -8.49
N THR A 9 23.88 0.42 -8.67
CA THR A 9 25.21 1.05 -8.66
C THR A 9 25.34 2.03 -9.83
N MET A 10 25.02 1.60 -11.05
CA MET A 10 25.06 2.45 -12.24
C MET A 10 24.17 3.69 -12.09
N ARG A 11 22.96 3.53 -11.54
CA ARG A 11 22.05 4.65 -11.25
C ARG A 11 22.63 5.63 -10.24
N HIS A 12 23.24 5.11 -9.18
CA HIS A 12 23.86 5.92 -8.13
C HIS A 12 25.01 6.76 -8.69
N GLU A 13 25.94 6.13 -9.39
CA GLU A 13 27.11 6.78 -10.01
C GLU A 13 26.66 7.81 -11.06
N PHE A 14 25.71 7.46 -11.92
CA PHE A 14 25.19 8.35 -12.95
C PHE A 14 24.62 9.65 -12.36
N ARG A 15 23.89 9.57 -11.24
CA ARG A 15 23.30 10.73 -10.60
C ARG A 15 24.31 11.59 -9.84
N LEU A 16 25.24 10.95 -9.14
CA LEU A 16 26.35 11.67 -8.48
C LEU A 16 27.20 12.47 -9.49
N ALA A 17 27.55 11.85 -10.63
CA ALA A 17 28.32 12.50 -11.68
C ALA A 17 27.62 13.74 -12.28
N ARG A 18 26.29 13.83 -12.14
CA ARG A 18 25.47 14.99 -12.60
C ARG A 18 25.09 15.96 -11.48
N GLY A 19 25.81 15.89 -10.36
CA GLY A 19 25.66 16.83 -9.24
C GLY A 19 24.45 16.59 -8.34
N HIS A 20 23.76 15.43 -8.47
CA HIS A 20 22.69 15.10 -7.55
C HIS A 20 23.27 14.55 -6.24
N LYS A 21 22.55 14.76 -5.14
CA LYS A 21 22.87 14.19 -3.84
C LYS A 21 21.86 13.10 -3.46
N TYR A 22 22.36 12.04 -2.86
CA TYR A 22 21.52 10.95 -2.41
C TYR A 22 20.74 11.37 -1.16
N ALA A 23 19.42 11.29 -1.25
CA ALA A 23 18.51 11.46 -0.12
C ALA A 23 18.08 10.08 0.39
N LYS A 24 18.27 9.82 1.68
CA LYS A 24 17.88 8.52 2.25
C LYS A 24 16.37 8.24 2.02
N PRO A 25 16.00 6.99 1.71
CA PRO A 25 14.61 6.60 1.64
C PRO A 25 13.95 6.69 3.01
N VAL A 26 12.66 6.99 3.01
CA VAL A 26 11.84 7.01 4.23
C VAL A 26 11.14 5.66 4.44
N SER A 27 10.55 5.50 5.63
CA SER A 27 9.72 4.35 5.97
C SER A 27 8.51 4.19 5.02
N LEU A 28 8.02 2.96 4.88
CA LEU A 28 6.72 2.68 4.27
C LEU A 28 5.56 3.29 5.06
N ILE A 29 5.75 3.56 6.35
CA ILE A 29 4.77 4.25 7.19
C ILE A 29 4.80 5.73 6.84
N ALA A 30 3.72 6.23 6.23
CA ALA A 30 3.59 7.65 5.92
C ALA A 30 3.72 8.52 7.17
N ASP A 31 4.38 9.67 7.04
CA ASP A 31 4.60 10.61 8.14
C ASP A 31 3.25 11.08 8.71
N SER A 32 3.27 11.36 10.01
CA SER A 32 2.10 11.86 10.77
C SER A 32 1.52 13.18 10.24
N GLU A 33 2.32 13.95 9.49
CA GLU A 33 1.85 15.16 8.82
C GLU A 33 0.99 14.85 7.59
N ASN A 34 1.18 13.70 6.94
CA ASN A 34 0.40 13.27 5.78
C ASN A 34 -0.69 12.26 6.21
N LYS A 35 -1.75 12.78 6.83
CA LYS A 35 -2.88 11.97 7.36
C LYS A 35 -3.80 11.38 6.28
N SER A 36 -3.62 11.74 5.01
CA SER A 36 -4.49 11.30 3.92
C SER A 36 -4.19 9.88 3.43
N VAL A 37 -2.99 9.35 3.69
CA VAL A 37 -2.55 8.03 3.22
C VAL A 37 -1.99 7.19 4.36
N LEU A 38 -2.22 5.87 4.29
CA LEU A 38 -1.71 4.92 5.27
C LEU A 38 -0.20 4.68 5.09
N PHE A 39 0.25 4.67 3.85
CA PHE A 39 1.60 4.28 3.47
C PHE A 39 2.25 5.29 2.53
N THR A 40 3.56 5.15 2.37
CA THR A 40 4.32 5.85 1.34
C THR A 40 4.04 5.16 -0.01
N VAL A 41 3.27 5.83 -0.88
CA VAL A 41 2.82 5.31 -2.18
C VAL A 41 3.67 5.78 -3.35
N ALA A 42 4.51 6.81 -3.14
CA ALA A 42 5.39 7.39 -4.17
C ALA A 42 6.66 7.99 -3.57
N GLY A 43 7.73 7.98 -4.36
CA GLY A 43 9.04 8.51 -3.95
C GLY A 43 9.07 10.01 -3.66
N MET A 44 8.08 10.76 -4.13
CA MET A 44 7.99 12.20 -3.95
C MET A 44 7.46 12.64 -2.58
N GLN A 45 6.74 11.79 -1.85
CA GLN A 45 6.00 12.21 -0.65
C GLN A 45 6.86 12.95 0.37
N GLN A 46 8.09 12.49 0.62
CA GLN A 46 9.01 13.17 1.52
C GLN A 46 9.51 14.54 1.02
N PHE A 47 9.32 14.82 -0.28
CA PHE A 47 9.81 16.06 -0.91
C PHE A 47 8.73 17.11 -1.12
N VAL A 48 7.47 16.84 -0.80
CA VAL A 48 6.34 17.77 -0.99
C VAL A 48 6.62 19.18 -0.43
N PRO A 49 7.15 19.35 0.80
CA PRO A 49 7.46 20.68 1.32
C PRO A 49 8.50 21.45 0.49
N PHE A 50 9.40 20.74 -0.17
CA PHE A 50 10.48 21.32 -0.97
C PHE A 50 10.01 21.64 -2.41
N LEU A 51 9.05 20.89 -2.92
CA LEU A 51 8.40 21.15 -4.20
C LEU A 51 7.52 22.42 -4.18
N VAL A 52 7.11 22.86 -2.99
CA VAL A 52 6.38 24.13 -2.81
C VAL A 52 7.29 25.30 -2.37
N GLY A 53 8.61 25.15 -2.51
CA GLY A 53 9.58 26.26 -2.36
C GLY A 53 10.39 26.27 -1.06
N LYS A 54 10.19 25.31 -0.13
CA LYS A 54 11.08 25.20 1.03
C LYS A 54 12.46 24.70 0.56
N PRO A 55 13.58 25.31 0.98
CA PRO A 55 14.91 24.81 0.60
C PRO A 55 15.22 23.46 1.27
N HIS A 56 15.71 22.51 0.48
CA HIS A 56 16.13 21.19 1.00
C HIS A 56 17.56 21.25 1.55
N PRO A 57 17.87 20.63 2.72
CA PRO A 57 19.21 20.70 3.33
C PRO A 57 20.34 20.17 2.44
N LEU A 58 20.05 19.20 1.57
CA LEU A 58 21.03 18.62 0.65
C LEU A 58 21.19 19.42 -0.66
N GLY A 59 20.38 20.45 -0.90
CA GLY A 59 20.40 21.27 -2.13
C GLY A 59 19.25 20.95 -3.08
N SER A 60 19.37 21.43 -4.34
CA SER A 60 18.29 21.42 -5.34
C SER A 60 18.23 20.16 -6.21
N ARG A 61 19.34 19.39 -6.33
CA ARG A 61 19.41 18.16 -7.13
C ARG A 61 19.48 16.94 -6.23
N LEU A 62 18.42 16.14 -6.22
CA LEU A 62 18.30 14.99 -5.32
C LEU A 62 17.95 13.73 -6.09
N PHE A 63 18.33 12.58 -5.53
CA PHE A 63 17.85 11.28 -6.01
C PHE A 63 17.76 10.28 -4.86
N ASN A 64 16.90 9.29 -5.02
CA ASN A 64 16.80 8.15 -4.11
C ASN A 64 16.23 6.91 -4.82
N ILE A 65 16.22 5.80 -4.09
CA ILE A 65 15.39 4.62 -4.38
C ILE A 65 14.47 4.48 -3.19
N GLN A 66 13.17 4.69 -3.41
CA GLN A 66 12.17 4.69 -2.37
C GLN A 66 11.31 3.44 -2.45
N LYS A 67 11.23 2.69 -1.35
CA LYS A 67 10.23 1.64 -1.19
C LYS A 67 8.84 2.24 -1.06
N CYS A 68 7.90 1.75 -1.85
CA CYS A 68 6.54 2.23 -1.94
C CYS A 68 5.56 1.06 -1.76
N ILE A 69 4.38 1.31 -1.23
CA ILE A 69 3.32 0.31 -1.14
C ILE A 69 2.00 0.89 -1.65
N ARG A 70 1.35 0.18 -2.57
CA ARG A 70 0.03 0.50 -3.09
C ARG A 70 -0.93 -0.61 -2.73
N THR A 71 -2.00 -0.25 -2.03
CA THR A 71 -2.98 -1.21 -1.51
C THR A 71 -4.14 -1.45 -2.45
N ASN A 72 -4.36 -0.56 -3.42
CA ASN A 72 -5.43 -0.68 -4.41
C ASN A 72 -5.20 -1.88 -5.34
N ASP A 73 -3.92 -2.18 -5.62
CA ASP A 73 -3.52 -3.22 -6.57
C ASP A 73 -3.44 -4.62 -5.94
N ILE A 74 -3.70 -4.77 -4.62
CA ILE A 74 -3.58 -6.06 -3.91
C ILE A 74 -4.47 -7.15 -4.54
N ASP A 75 -5.64 -6.78 -5.06
CA ASP A 75 -6.58 -7.72 -5.69
C ASP A 75 -6.08 -8.25 -7.05
N ASP A 76 -5.21 -7.50 -7.71
CA ASP A 76 -4.64 -7.83 -9.02
C ASP A 76 -3.33 -8.62 -8.91
N ILE A 77 -2.74 -8.69 -7.71
CA ILE A 77 -1.51 -9.45 -7.49
C ILE A 77 -1.71 -10.93 -7.82
N GLY A 78 -0.80 -11.44 -8.64
CA GLY A 78 -0.82 -12.77 -9.25
C GLY A 78 -0.75 -12.69 -10.78
N ASP A 79 -0.94 -11.51 -11.35
CA ASP A 79 -0.68 -11.20 -12.74
C ASP A 79 0.83 -11.08 -13.03
N GLU A 80 1.21 -10.50 -14.16
CA GLU A 80 2.59 -10.46 -14.65
C GLU A 80 3.42 -9.26 -14.16
N ARG A 81 2.78 -8.20 -13.64
CA ARG A 81 3.42 -6.89 -13.47
C ARG A 81 3.01 -6.07 -12.25
N HIS A 82 1.95 -6.44 -11.53
CA HIS A 82 1.54 -5.72 -10.33
C HIS A 82 2.27 -6.24 -9.09
N LEU A 83 2.67 -5.30 -8.24
CA LEU A 83 3.27 -5.54 -6.93
C LEU A 83 2.59 -4.66 -5.89
N SER A 84 2.33 -5.22 -4.72
CA SER A 84 1.85 -4.42 -3.58
C SER A 84 2.97 -3.54 -3.02
N MET A 85 4.21 -4.05 -2.90
CA MET A 85 5.41 -3.28 -2.57
C MET A 85 6.38 -3.30 -3.73
N PHE A 86 6.82 -2.13 -4.15
CA PHE A 86 7.80 -1.93 -5.22
C PHE A 86 8.79 -0.82 -4.87
N GLU A 87 9.87 -0.77 -5.60
CA GLU A 87 10.85 0.29 -5.47
C GLU A 87 10.72 1.32 -6.58
N MET A 88 10.67 2.58 -6.19
CA MET A 88 10.63 3.71 -7.11
C MET A 88 11.98 4.43 -7.11
N MET A 89 12.69 4.36 -8.22
CA MET A 89 13.87 5.17 -8.46
C MET A 89 13.47 6.56 -8.90
N GLY A 90 13.79 7.57 -8.10
CA GLY A 90 13.45 8.95 -8.38
C GLY A 90 14.64 9.89 -8.42
N ASN A 91 14.54 10.95 -9.22
CA ASN A 91 15.41 12.11 -9.14
C ASN A 91 14.59 13.39 -9.23
N ARG A 92 15.10 14.44 -8.58
CA ARG A 92 14.39 15.71 -8.40
C ARG A 92 15.28 16.87 -8.75
N SER A 93 14.62 17.89 -9.33
CA SER A 93 15.15 19.23 -9.47
C SER A 93 14.20 20.20 -8.77
N LEU A 94 14.70 20.87 -7.74
CA LEU A 94 13.93 21.83 -6.96
C LEU A 94 14.31 23.23 -7.44
N GLY A 95 13.64 23.70 -8.52
CA GLY A 95 13.91 24.99 -9.13
C GLY A 95 15.28 25.14 -9.80
N ASP A 96 15.93 24.04 -10.22
CA ASP A 96 17.27 24.05 -10.84
C ASP A 96 17.14 23.78 -12.36
N TYR A 97 17.21 22.51 -12.79
CA TYR A 97 16.96 22.15 -14.19
C TYR A 97 15.49 21.79 -14.44
N PHE A 98 15.09 21.85 -15.72
CA PHE A 98 13.70 21.55 -16.08
C PHE A 98 13.62 20.59 -17.28
N LYS A 99 12.58 20.66 -18.12
CA LYS A 99 12.19 19.69 -19.15
C LYS A 99 13.34 19.18 -20.01
N ALA A 100 14.03 20.09 -20.70
CA ALA A 100 15.08 19.71 -21.64
C ALA A 100 16.20 18.88 -21.01
N ASP A 101 16.68 19.29 -19.83
CA ASP A 101 17.71 18.57 -19.08
C ASP A 101 17.19 17.25 -18.49
N ALA A 102 15.95 17.25 -17.98
CA ALA A 102 15.35 16.06 -17.41
C ALA A 102 15.21 14.95 -18.45
N ILE A 103 14.64 15.27 -19.61
CA ILE A 103 14.46 14.34 -20.73
C ILE A 103 15.82 13.86 -21.25
N THR A 104 16.80 14.78 -21.42
CA THR A 104 18.16 14.41 -21.88
C THR A 104 18.77 13.39 -20.96
N ARG A 105 18.78 13.64 -19.63
CA ARG A 105 19.36 12.74 -18.63
C ARG A 105 18.62 11.41 -18.53
N SER A 106 17.33 11.40 -18.84
CA SER A 106 16.55 10.16 -18.85
C SER A 106 16.93 9.30 -20.05
N VAL A 107 17.02 9.89 -21.24
CA VAL A 107 17.45 9.18 -22.45
C VAL A 107 18.91 8.71 -22.33
N GLU A 108 19.83 9.57 -21.85
CA GLU A 108 21.22 9.17 -21.56
C GLU A 108 21.30 7.96 -20.63
N PHE A 109 20.50 7.94 -19.56
CA PHE A 109 20.52 6.82 -18.63
C PHE A 109 20.01 5.54 -19.27
N LEU A 110 18.87 5.59 -19.96
CA LEU A 110 18.25 4.42 -20.59
C LEU A 110 19.11 3.88 -21.74
N VAL A 111 19.63 4.77 -22.60
CA VAL A 111 20.32 4.37 -23.83
C VAL A 111 21.84 4.19 -23.60
N ASP A 112 22.52 5.23 -23.11
CA ASP A 112 23.98 5.24 -23.08
C ASP A 112 24.53 4.45 -21.88
N ILE A 113 23.81 4.39 -20.77
CA ILE A 113 24.25 3.70 -19.55
C ILE A 113 23.68 2.29 -19.47
N LEU A 114 22.38 2.10 -19.69
CA LEU A 114 21.72 0.79 -19.58
C LEU A 114 21.73 0.00 -20.90
N GLY A 115 22.04 0.65 -22.03
CA GLY A 115 22.13 -0.02 -23.33
C GLY A 115 20.80 -0.37 -23.98
N ILE A 116 19.71 0.30 -23.59
CA ILE A 116 18.41 0.08 -24.23
C ILE A 116 18.43 0.70 -25.63
N GLU A 117 18.04 -0.07 -26.65
CA GLU A 117 17.95 0.38 -28.03
C GLU A 117 16.90 1.49 -28.14
N LYS A 118 17.24 2.62 -28.79
CA LYS A 118 16.34 3.77 -28.95
C LYS A 118 15.05 3.42 -29.67
N GLU A 119 15.13 2.52 -30.62
CA GLU A 119 14.02 2.05 -31.45
C GLU A 119 12.96 1.30 -30.65
N LYS A 120 13.33 0.77 -29.48
CA LYS A 120 12.43 0.12 -28.53
C LYS A 120 11.85 1.08 -27.50
N LEU A 121 12.28 2.36 -27.51
CA LEU A 121 11.73 3.37 -26.61
C LEU A 121 10.61 4.15 -27.28
N GLY A 122 9.47 4.24 -26.60
CA GLY A 122 8.42 5.18 -26.90
C GLY A 122 8.24 6.17 -25.74
N ALA A 123 7.55 7.26 -26.00
CA ALA A 123 7.22 8.23 -24.98
C ALA A 123 5.80 8.76 -25.16
N THR A 124 5.18 9.17 -24.05
CA THR A 124 3.94 9.94 -24.07
C THR A 124 4.16 11.34 -23.57
N ILE A 125 3.39 12.30 -24.08
CA ILE A 125 3.38 13.70 -23.64
C ILE A 125 1.94 14.17 -23.43
N PHE A 126 1.79 15.27 -22.70
CA PHE A 126 0.49 15.89 -22.52
C PHE A 126 0.06 16.68 -23.77
N ALA A 127 -1.16 16.41 -24.26
CA ALA A 127 -1.73 17.03 -25.47
C ALA A 127 -2.22 18.47 -25.25
N GLY A 128 -2.28 18.92 -23.98
CA GLY A 128 -2.86 20.21 -23.60
C GLY A 128 -4.36 20.13 -23.32
N ASP A 129 -4.85 21.18 -22.67
CA ASP A 129 -6.28 21.41 -22.41
C ASP A 129 -6.60 22.90 -22.56
N LYS A 130 -7.36 23.25 -23.61
CA LYS A 130 -7.70 24.63 -23.92
C LYS A 130 -8.66 25.23 -22.90
N ASP A 131 -9.55 24.43 -22.32
CA ASP A 131 -10.55 24.90 -21.38
C ASP A 131 -9.92 25.24 -20.03
N LYS A 132 -8.87 24.50 -19.66
CA LYS A 132 -8.04 24.78 -18.46
C LYS A 132 -6.89 25.75 -18.75
N GLY A 133 -6.72 26.20 -20.00
CA GLY A 133 -5.63 27.10 -20.39
C GLY A 133 -4.24 26.45 -20.31
N ILE A 134 -4.14 25.13 -20.40
CA ILE A 134 -2.88 24.40 -20.36
C ILE A 134 -2.46 24.06 -21.78
N PRO A 135 -1.30 24.54 -22.26
CA PRO A 135 -0.84 24.27 -23.62
C PRO A 135 -0.34 22.82 -23.77
N ARG A 136 -0.33 22.36 -25.03
CA ARG A 136 0.38 21.13 -25.42
C ARG A 136 1.87 21.24 -25.04
N ASP A 137 2.48 20.14 -24.64
CA ASP A 137 3.88 20.12 -24.24
C ASP A 137 4.85 20.03 -25.44
N ASP A 138 4.88 21.11 -26.23
CA ASP A 138 5.74 21.21 -27.43
C ASP A 138 7.24 21.15 -27.10
N GLU A 139 7.65 21.65 -25.95
CA GLU A 139 9.06 21.61 -25.50
C GLU A 139 9.53 20.17 -25.30
N SER A 140 8.75 19.36 -24.59
CA SER A 140 9.06 17.94 -24.39
C SER A 140 9.03 17.17 -25.71
N PHE A 141 8.05 17.44 -26.57
CA PHE A 141 7.94 16.81 -27.90
C PHE A 141 9.21 17.08 -28.74
N ALA A 142 9.57 18.35 -28.92
CA ALA A 142 10.75 18.73 -29.71
C ALA A 142 12.05 18.15 -29.11
N LYS A 143 12.15 18.10 -27.78
CA LYS A 143 13.32 17.55 -27.10
C LYS A 143 13.44 16.03 -27.33
N LEU A 144 12.37 15.26 -27.19
CA LEU A 144 12.34 13.83 -27.46
C LEU A 144 12.79 13.53 -28.91
N GLN A 145 12.20 14.24 -29.88
CA GLN A 145 12.60 14.10 -31.28
C GLN A 145 14.08 14.40 -31.52
N SER A 146 14.61 15.48 -30.91
CA SER A 146 16.02 15.83 -31.03
C SER A 146 16.98 14.77 -30.49
N LEU A 147 16.51 13.91 -29.58
CA LEU A 147 17.27 12.80 -29.01
C LEU A 147 17.04 11.46 -29.76
N GLY A 148 16.22 11.48 -30.80
CA GLY A 148 15.93 10.31 -31.64
C GLY A 148 14.81 9.42 -31.11
N ILE A 149 14.04 9.87 -30.13
CA ILE A 149 12.80 9.18 -29.70
C ILE A 149 11.68 9.66 -30.63
N ASN A 150 11.28 8.80 -31.56
CA ASN A 150 10.33 9.18 -32.63
C ASN A 150 8.93 8.61 -32.41
N HIS A 151 8.80 7.57 -31.58
CA HIS A 151 7.48 7.03 -31.23
C HIS A 151 6.95 7.83 -30.03
N ILE A 152 6.16 8.87 -30.32
CA ILE A 152 5.61 9.77 -29.31
C ILE A 152 4.09 9.81 -29.47
N LYS A 153 3.35 9.52 -28.38
CA LYS A 153 1.90 9.62 -28.30
C LYS A 153 1.50 10.82 -27.44
N GLU A 154 0.43 11.48 -27.83
CA GLU A 154 -0.16 12.59 -27.09
C GLU A 154 -1.36 12.08 -26.29
N MET A 155 -1.41 12.43 -24.99
CA MET A 155 -2.47 12.02 -24.09
C MET A 155 -3.22 13.24 -23.57
N SER A 156 -4.54 13.20 -23.69
CA SER A 156 -5.47 14.22 -23.18
C SER A 156 -6.04 13.81 -21.83
N PHE A 157 -6.78 14.69 -21.18
CA PHE A 157 -7.68 14.31 -20.11
C PHE A 157 -8.80 13.41 -20.68
N ASP A 158 -9.21 12.44 -19.89
CA ASP A 158 -10.36 11.60 -20.15
C ASP A 158 -11.70 12.28 -19.76
N GLU A 159 -12.80 11.55 -19.88
CA GLU A 159 -14.14 12.06 -19.50
C GLU A 159 -14.31 12.34 -17.99
N HIS A 160 -13.42 11.81 -17.15
CA HIS A 160 -13.38 12.04 -15.71
C HIS A 160 -12.42 13.17 -15.31
N GLY A 161 -11.70 13.73 -16.29
CA GLY A 161 -10.71 14.81 -16.08
C GLY A 161 -9.37 14.29 -15.55
N GLU A 162 -9.06 13.01 -15.74
CA GLU A 162 -7.80 12.39 -15.40
C GLU A 162 -6.93 12.18 -16.65
N SER A 163 -5.62 12.20 -16.49
CA SER A 163 -4.66 11.93 -17.58
C SER A 163 -3.36 11.36 -17.01
N ASP A 164 -2.86 10.31 -17.60
CA ASP A 164 -1.54 9.75 -17.26
C ASP A 164 -0.41 10.75 -17.48
N ASN A 165 -0.60 11.67 -18.44
CA ASN A 165 0.40 12.71 -18.76
C ASN A 165 0.16 14.08 -18.11
N PHE A 166 -0.75 14.19 -17.14
CA PHE A 166 -0.86 15.38 -16.29
C PHE A 166 -0.99 14.97 -14.84
N TRP A 167 0.13 15.04 -14.12
CA TRP A 167 0.19 14.57 -12.75
C TRP A 167 -0.29 15.62 -11.74
N THR A 168 -1.03 15.17 -10.74
CA THR A 168 -1.49 15.95 -9.59
C THR A 168 -1.46 15.11 -8.31
N PRO A 169 -1.06 15.68 -7.15
CA PRO A 169 -1.05 14.96 -5.87
C PRO A 169 -2.44 14.81 -5.24
N GLY A 170 -3.46 15.32 -5.90
CA GLY A 170 -4.83 15.45 -5.39
C GLY A 170 -5.35 16.89 -5.58
N PRO A 171 -6.38 17.32 -4.84
CA PRO A 171 -7.04 18.60 -5.06
C PRO A 171 -6.15 19.83 -4.76
N VAL A 172 -5.07 19.68 -4.01
CA VAL A 172 -4.16 20.78 -3.63
C VAL A 172 -2.71 20.33 -3.76
N GLY A 173 -1.90 21.10 -4.47
CA GLY A 173 -0.46 20.86 -4.57
C GLY A 173 0.16 21.20 -5.92
N PRO A 174 1.49 21.02 -6.05
CA PRO A 174 2.19 21.22 -7.30
C PRO A 174 1.77 20.14 -8.31
N CYS A 175 1.53 20.55 -9.55
CA CYS A 175 1.09 19.67 -10.62
C CYS A 175 1.72 20.07 -11.95
N GLY A 176 1.57 19.23 -12.97
CA GLY A 176 2.07 19.55 -14.29
C GLY A 176 2.12 18.38 -15.26
N PRO A 177 2.47 18.67 -16.53
CA PRO A 177 2.56 17.65 -17.55
C PRO A 177 3.66 16.63 -17.25
N CYS A 178 3.48 15.42 -17.76
CA CYS A 178 4.42 14.33 -17.64
C CYS A 178 4.96 13.91 -19.01
N VAL A 179 6.17 13.35 -18.97
CA VAL A 179 6.73 12.54 -20.05
C VAL A 179 6.92 11.14 -19.48
N GLU A 180 6.21 10.17 -20.03
CA GLU A 180 6.37 8.78 -19.65
C GLU A 180 7.17 8.05 -20.74
N PHE A 181 8.12 7.22 -20.31
CA PHE A 181 8.90 6.36 -21.20
C PHE A 181 8.38 4.94 -21.15
N TYR A 182 8.16 4.37 -22.33
CA TYR A 182 7.69 3.01 -22.54
C TYR A 182 8.74 2.20 -23.27
N PHE A 183 8.80 0.91 -22.94
CA PHE A 183 9.62 -0.07 -23.64
C PHE A 183 8.75 -0.97 -24.49
N ASP A 184 9.07 -1.08 -25.78
CA ASP A 184 8.43 -2.01 -26.73
C ASP A 184 8.99 -3.42 -26.54
N ARG A 185 8.18 -4.32 -26.00
CA ARG A 185 8.52 -5.74 -25.78
C ARG A 185 8.46 -6.57 -27.07
N GLY A 186 7.97 -6.00 -28.16
CA GLY A 186 7.93 -6.60 -29.48
C GLY A 186 6.59 -7.21 -29.87
N ASP A 187 6.52 -7.59 -31.15
CA ASP A 187 5.28 -8.00 -31.84
C ASP A 187 4.63 -9.28 -31.27
N LYS A 188 5.37 -10.09 -30.50
CA LYS A 188 4.81 -11.29 -29.87
C LYS A 188 3.73 -10.97 -28.82
N TYR A 189 3.76 -9.77 -28.24
CA TYR A 189 2.78 -9.36 -27.23
C TYR A 189 1.52 -8.75 -27.86
N TRP A 190 1.70 -7.98 -28.97
CA TRP A 190 0.60 -7.42 -29.73
C TRP A 190 1.07 -6.99 -31.13
N PRO A 191 0.83 -7.75 -32.19
CA PRO A 191 1.44 -7.51 -33.48
C PRO A 191 0.90 -6.29 -34.26
N GLU A 192 -0.36 -5.92 -34.03
CA GLU A 192 -1.05 -4.91 -34.87
C GLU A 192 -1.17 -3.53 -34.20
N ASP A 193 -1.05 -3.46 -32.89
CA ASP A 193 -1.28 -2.24 -32.11
C ASP A 193 0.03 -1.71 -31.55
N ARG A 194 0.32 -0.44 -31.87
CA ARG A 194 1.47 0.32 -31.37
C ARG A 194 1.06 1.36 -30.35
N ASP A 195 -0.11 1.24 -29.75
CA ASP A 195 -0.67 2.23 -28.85
C ASP A 195 -0.14 2.01 -27.42
N MET A 196 0.71 2.92 -26.96
CA MET A 196 1.27 2.91 -25.59
C MET A 196 0.16 3.11 -24.55
N GLY A 197 0.24 2.34 -23.47
CA GLY A 197 -0.71 2.42 -22.37
C GLY A 197 -1.99 1.59 -22.54
N VAL A 198 -2.20 0.93 -23.68
CA VAL A 198 -3.44 0.19 -23.99
C VAL A 198 -3.26 -1.33 -23.92
N ASN A 199 -2.05 -1.84 -24.12
CA ASN A 199 -1.78 -3.28 -24.21
C ASN A 199 -0.44 -3.67 -23.58
N ASP A 200 -0.19 -4.99 -23.47
CA ASP A 200 0.99 -5.56 -22.81
C ASP A 200 2.29 -5.43 -23.61
N ARG A 201 2.24 -4.98 -24.86
CA ARG A 201 3.42 -4.75 -25.68
C ARG A 201 4.29 -3.63 -25.14
N TYR A 202 3.67 -2.54 -24.67
CA TYR A 202 4.37 -1.37 -24.18
C TYR A 202 4.35 -1.34 -22.65
N THR A 203 5.51 -1.53 -22.05
CA THR A 203 5.67 -1.43 -20.60
C THR A 203 6.15 -0.03 -20.22
N GLU A 204 5.36 0.70 -19.45
CA GLU A 204 5.80 1.94 -18.82
C GLU A 204 6.95 1.65 -17.85
N ILE A 205 8.10 2.29 -18.06
CA ILE A 205 9.29 2.11 -17.22
C ILE A 205 9.63 3.35 -16.41
N TRP A 206 9.26 4.56 -16.85
CA TRP A 206 9.68 5.79 -16.18
C TRP A 206 8.72 6.95 -16.44
N ASN A 207 8.20 7.55 -15.38
CA ASN A 207 7.43 8.80 -15.47
C ASN A 207 8.30 9.99 -15.03
N ASN A 208 8.36 11.04 -15.85
CA ASN A 208 9.04 12.29 -15.58
C ASN A 208 8.01 13.42 -15.45
N VAL A 209 7.72 13.84 -14.23
CA VAL A 209 6.74 14.89 -13.91
C VAL A 209 7.41 16.26 -13.98
N MET A 210 6.90 17.13 -14.85
CA MET A 210 7.38 18.49 -15.08
C MET A 210 6.44 19.47 -14.38
N MET A 211 6.60 19.63 -13.07
CA MET A 211 5.74 20.49 -12.25
C MET A 211 5.98 21.95 -12.60
N SER A 212 5.03 22.60 -13.23
CA SER A 212 5.06 24.03 -13.56
C SER A 212 3.81 24.77 -13.08
N TYR A 213 2.88 24.04 -12.45
CA TYR A 213 1.62 24.58 -11.98
C TYR A 213 1.38 24.23 -10.52
N TYR A 214 0.41 24.91 -9.92
CA TYR A 214 -0.09 24.66 -8.57
C TYR A 214 -1.61 24.69 -8.58
N GLN A 215 -2.24 23.69 -8.02
CA GLN A 215 -3.69 23.59 -7.83
C GLN A 215 -4.03 23.91 -6.38
N ASP A 216 -5.01 24.81 -6.15
CA ASP A 216 -5.34 25.32 -4.81
C ASP A 216 -6.64 24.74 -4.21
N GLY A 217 -7.24 23.75 -4.86
CA GLY A 217 -8.48 23.08 -4.42
C GLY A 217 -9.76 23.77 -4.93
N SER A 218 -9.68 24.90 -5.59
CA SER A 218 -10.83 25.54 -6.26
C SER A 218 -11.13 24.96 -7.64
N GLY A 219 -10.21 24.13 -8.16
CA GLY A 219 -10.19 23.67 -9.54
C GLY A 219 -9.34 24.54 -10.47
N ASP A 220 -8.90 25.71 -10.00
CA ASP A 220 -8.03 26.59 -10.75
C ASP A 220 -6.57 26.13 -10.68
N ILE A 221 -5.90 26.16 -11.83
CA ILE A 221 -4.49 25.83 -11.97
C ILE A 221 -3.71 27.12 -12.25
N LYS A 222 -2.75 27.43 -11.37
CA LYS A 222 -1.91 28.62 -11.44
C LYS A 222 -0.47 28.27 -11.75
N ALA A 223 0.30 29.19 -12.31
CA ALA A 223 1.73 28.99 -12.48
C ALA A 223 2.42 28.74 -11.13
N GLY A 224 3.25 27.73 -11.08
CA GLY A 224 4.02 27.30 -9.91
C GLY A 224 5.53 27.45 -10.14
N GLN A 225 6.32 26.95 -9.21
CA GLN A 225 7.75 26.79 -9.39
C GLN A 225 8.04 25.64 -10.36
N ASN A 226 8.97 25.83 -11.27
CA ASN A 226 9.43 24.77 -12.17
C ASN A 226 10.25 23.73 -11.38
N ASN A 227 9.67 22.57 -11.17
CA ASN A 227 10.34 21.44 -10.54
C ASN A 227 10.27 20.20 -11.44
N VAL A 228 11.20 19.30 -11.24
CA VAL A 228 11.15 17.96 -11.82
C VAL A 228 11.06 16.95 -10.68
N ASP A 229 10.10 16.04 -10.75
CA ASP A 229 10.10 14.80 -10.00
C ASP A 229 9.99 13.63 -10.97
N THR A 230 10.72 12.55 -10.73
CA THR A 230 10.64 11.39 -11.59
C THR A 230 10.42 10.13 -10.77
N GLY A 231 9.65 9.19 -11.32
CA GLY A 231 9.42 7.88 -10.74
C GLY A 231 9.62 6.77 -11.77
N MET A 232 10.64 5.93 -11.56
CA MET A 232 10.92 4.77 -12.39
C MET A 232 10.65 3.50 -11.58
N GLY A 233 9.77 2.64 -12.07
CA GLY A 233 9.52 1.34 -11.46
C GLY A 233 10.76 0.45 -11.59
N PHE A 234 11.41 0.16 -10.46
CA PHE A 234 12.67 -0.57 -10.50
C PHE A 234 12.48 -2.01 -11.00
N GLU A 235 11.50 -2.72 -10.51
CA GLU A 235 11.22 -4.10 -10.90
C GLU A 235 10.83 -4.19 -12.39
N ARG A 236 10.06 -3.22 -12.91
CA ARG A 236 9.74 -3.14 -14.34
C ARG A 236 10.99 -2.87 -15.20
N LEU A 237 11.88 -2.00 -14.75
CA LEU A 237 13.15 -1.75 -15.43
C LEU A 237 14.01 -3.02 -15.48
N ILE A 238 14.13 -3.75 -14.37
CA ILE A 238 14.90 -5.01 -14.33
C ILE A 238 14.28 -6.07 -15.24
N MET A 239 12.96 -6.19 -15.28
CA MET A 239 12.25 -7.08 -16.22
C MET A 239 12.65 -6.79 -17.67
N VAL A 240 12.68 -5.52 -18.06
CA VAL A 240 13.10 -5.10 -19.41
C VAL A 240 14.58 -5.43 -19.67
N LEU A 241 15.48 -5.11 -18.75
CA LEU A 241 16.92 -5.32 -18.90
C LEU A 241 17.31 -6.80 -18.89
N GLN A 242 16.56 -7.63 -18.19
CA GLN A 242 16.78 -9.07 -18.13
C GLN A 242 15.98 -9.83 -19.18
N ASN A 243 15.11 -9.13 -19.94
CA ASN A 243 14.27 -9.69 -20.99
C ASN A 243 13.44 -10.89 -20.48
N THR A 244 12.87 -10.77 -19.27
CA THR A 244 11.97 -11.77 -18.69
C THR A 244 10.53 -11.52 -19.08
N GLU A 245 9.69 -12.57 -19.03
CA GLU A 245 8.27 -12.43 -19.36
C GLU A 245 7.52 -11.62 -18.31
N THR A 246 7.91 -11.76 -17.05
CA THR A 246 7.28 -11.10 -15.93
C THR A 246 8.31 -10.53 -14.96
N ILE A 247 7.89 -9.62 -14.09
CA ILE A 247 8.75 -9.09 -13.03
C ILE A 247 9.21 -10.18 -12.05
N PHE A 248 8.43 -11.24 -11.86
CA PHE A 248 8.70 -12.31 -10.91
C PHE A 248 9.83 -13.25 -11.38
N GLU A 249 10.17 -13.27 -12.65
CA GLU A 249 11.26 -14.08 -13.23
C GLU A 249 12.61 -13.37 -13.20
N THR A 250 12.65 -12.15 -12.67
CA THR A 250 13.89 -11.39 -12.50
C THR A 250 14.71 -11.90 -11.33
N ASP A 251 15.98 -11.50 -11.30
CA ASP A 251 16.90 -11.83 -10.21
C ASP A 251 16.47 -11.28 -8.83
N ILE A 252 15.52 -10.34 -8.80
CA ILE A 252 14.92 -9.82 -7.56
C ILE A 252 14.11 -10.91 -6.82
N PHE A 253 13.48 -11.82 -7.56
CA PHE A 253 12.60 -12.85 -7.00
C PHE A 253 13.17 -14.27 -7.09
N ALA A 254 14.30 -14.46 -7.79
CA ALA A 254 14.89 -15.79 -8.02
C ALA A 254 15.07 -16.59 -6.73
N TYR A 255 15.65 -15.96 -5.69
CA TYR A 255 15.83 -16.59 -4.38
C TYR A 255 14.50 -17.02 -3.74
N GLY A 256 13.46 -16.20 -3.87
CA GLY A 256 12.13 -16.53 -3.35
C GLY A 256 11.52 -17.73 -4.06
N ILE A 257 11.67 -17.83 -5.39
CA ILE A 257 11.23 -18.99 -6.19
C ILE A 257 11.94 -20.24 -5.72
N GLU A 258 13.28 -20.24 -5.64
CA GLU A 258 14.08 -21.36 -5.15
C GLU A 258 13.66 -21.80 -3.74
N THR A 259 13.38 -20.84 -2.85
CA THR A 259 12.91 -21.14 -1.51
C THR A 259 11.55 -21.85 -1.53
N ILE A 260 10.59 -21.35 -2.32
CA ILE A 260 9.25 -21.97 -2.41
C ILE A 260 9.36 -23.39 -2.98
N GLU A 261 10.07 -23.57 -4.09
CA GLU A 261 10.28 -24.88 -4.71
C GLU A 261 10.93 -25.89 -3.74
N GLY A 262 11.93 -25.44 -2.96
CA GLY A 262 12.61 -26.29 -1.98
C GLY A 262 11.73 -26.79 -0.81
N PHE A 263 10.60 -26.13 -0.53
CA PHE A 263 9.69 -26.52 0.54
C PHE A 263 8.37 -27.13 0.06
N THR A 264 8.05 -27.02 -1.24
CA THR A 264 6.72 -27.39 -1.74
C THR A 264 6.74 -28.59 -2.70
N ASP A 265 7.89 -29.00 -3.20
CA ASP A 265 8.03 -30.01 -4.28
C ASP A 265 7.21 -29.65 -5.54
N THR A 266 6.98 -28.35 -5.79
CA THR A 266 6.26 -27.81 -6.96
C THR A 266 7.17 -26.88 -7.75
N HIS A 267 6.84 -26.60 -9.01
CA HIS A 267 7.60 -25.68 -9.84
C HIS A 267 6.82 -24.39 -10.11
N TYR A 268 7.54 -23.27 -10.21
CA TYR A 268 6.97 -21.96 -10.50
C TYR A 268 6.08 -21.98 -11.76
N SER A 269 6.55 -22.66 -12.82
CA SER A 269 5.82 -22.80 -14.10
C SER A 269 4.43 -23.41 -13.98
N ASP A 270 4.20 -24.26 -12.99
CA ASP A 270 2.97 -25.04 -12.85
C ASP A 270 1.91 -24.31 -12.00
N TYR A 271 2.35 -23.34 -11.16
CA TYR A 271 1.51 -22.65 -10.20
C TYR A 271 1.76 -21.13 -10.18
N LEU A 272 1.88 -20.52 -11.36
CA LEU A 272 2.29 -19.11 -11.53
C LEU A 272 1.59 -18.15 -10.57
N GLN A 273 0.26 -18.18 -10.51
CA GLN A 273 -0.52 -17.27 -9.67
C GLN A 273 -0.19 -17.41 -8.18
N SER A 274 -0.13 -18.64 -7.68
CA SER A 274 0.16 -18.88 -6.25
C SER A 274 1.57 -18.45 -5.87
N TYR A 275 2.55 -18.71 -6.73
CA TYR A 275 3.92 -18.25 -6.52
C TYR A 275 4.05 -16.74 -6.55
N ARG A 276 3.46 -16.06 -7.54
CA ARG A 276 3.50 -14.60 -7.65
C ARG A 276 2.88 -13.92 -6.44
N ILE A 277 1.71 -14.39 -5.98
CA ILE A 277 1.07 -13.89 -4.76
C ILE A 277 1.98 -14.12 -3.54
N LEU A 278 2.57 -15.30 -3.41
CA LEU A 278 3.45 -15.63 -2.29
C LEU A 278 4.69 -14.74 -2.25
N LEU A 279 5.37 -14.59 -3.40
CA LEU A 279 6.56 -13.77 -3.57
C LEU A 279 6.30 -12.31 -3.20
N ASP A 280 5.26 -11.72 -3.78
CA ASP A 280 4.88 -10.34 -3.49
C ASP A 280 4.51 -10.14 -2.03
N HIS A 281 3.60 -10.97 -1.51
CA HIS A 281 3.02 -10.75 -0.20
C HIS A 281 4.01 -10.99 0.94
N LEU A 282 4.88 -11.99 0.84
CA LEU A 282 5.89 -12.23 1.86
C LEU A 282 7.01 -11.19 1.82
N ARG A 283 7.41 -10.74 0.61
CA ARG A 283 8.34 -9.62 0.46
C ARG A 283 7.75 -8.36 1.08
N SER A 284 6.53 -8.00 0.72
CA SER A 284 5.82 -6.82 1.24
C SER A 284 5.63 -6.88 2.76
N ALA A 285 5.22 -8.03 3.30
CA ALA A 285 5.08 -8.23 4.73
C ALA A 285 6.42 -8.08 5.47
N THR A 286 7.52 -8.61 4.91
CA THR A 286 8.86 -8.46 5.46
C THR A 286 9.25 -6.99 5.60
N PHE A 287 9.06 -6.20 4.54
CA PHE A 287 9.34 -4.76 4.57
C PHE A 287 8.45 -4.00 5.56
N LEU A 288 7.14 -4.28 5.59
CA LEU A 288 6.21 -3.64 6.51
C LEU A 288 6.56 -3.91 7.98
N ILE A 289 6.88 -5.17 8.31
CA ILE A 289 7.27 -5.56 9.67
C ILE A 289 8.61 -4.92 10.04
N CYS A 290 9.57 -4.88 9.12
CA CYS A 290 10.84 -4.18 9.34
C CYS A 290 10.64 -2.68 9.60
N ASP A 291 9.62 -2.07 9.04
CA ASP A 291 9.26 -0.67 9.28
C ASP A 291 8.38 -0.47 10.53
N GLY A 292 8.06 -1.54 11.26
CA GLY A 292 7.36 -1.47 12.55
C GLY A 292 5.85 -1.66 12.47
N VAL A 293 5.30 -2.10 11.33
CA VAL A 293 3.88 -2.47 11.25
C VAL A 293 3.66 -3.82 11.94
N VAL A 294 2.61 -3.89 12.75
CA VAL A 294 2.18 -5.11 13.45
C VAL A 294 0.79 -5.52 12.93
N PRO A 295 0.52 -6.81 12.68
CA PRO A 295 -0.79 -7.26 12.26
C PRO A 295 -1.90 -6.85 13.24
N SER A 296 -2.96 -6.23 12.73
CA SER A 296 -4.11 -5.81 13.53
C SER A 296 -5.41 -5.88 12.71
N ASN A 297 -6.54 -5.51 13.31
CA ASN A 297 -7.83 -5.50 12.62
C ASN A 297 -8.09 -4.21 11.84
N GLU A 298 -7.20 -3.20 11.95
CA GLU A 298 -7.41 -1.88 11.38
C GLU A 298 -6.17 -1.27 10.75
N GLY A 299 -6.40 -0.28 9.89
CA GLY A 299 -5.37 0.57 9.35
C GLY A 299 -4.23 -0.23 8.68
N ARG A 300 -3.01 0.15 8.99
CA ARG A 300 -1.79 -0.47 8.42
C ARG A 300 -1.66 -1.95 8.80
N GLY A 301 -2.02 -2.29 10.03
CA GLY A 301 -1.95 -3.66 10.53
C GLY A 301 -2.95 -4.59 9.86
N TYR A 302 -4.12 -4.09 9.47
CA TYR A 302 -5.08 -4.84 8.67
C TYR A 302 -4.52 -5.20 7.29
N VAL A 303 -3.90 -4.24 6.62
CA VAL A 303 -3.26 -4.50 5.31
C VAL A 303 -2.17 -5.57 5.45
N LEU A 304 -1.30 -5.44 6.44
CA LEU A 304 -0.26 -6.44 6.70
C LEU A 304 -0.87 -7.83 6.98
N ARG A 305 -1.90 -7.90 7.81
CA ARG A 305 -2.61 -9.15 8.10
C ARG A 305 -3.22 -9.77 6.84
N ARG A 306 -3.83 -8.96 5.98
CA ARG A 306 -4.39 -9.39 4.70
C ARG A 306 -3.32 -10.01 3.80
N LEU A 307 -2.17 -9.35 3.65
CA LEU A 307 -1.04 -9.87 2.86
C LEU A 307 -0.53 -11.22 3.43
N ILE A 308 -0.29 -11.30 4.74
CA ILE A 308 0.20 -12.54 5.38
C ILE A 308 -0.80 -13.68 5.15
N ARG A 309 -2.08 -13.45 5.37
CA ARG A 309 -3.12 -14.48 5.25
C ARG A 309 -3.34 -14.95 3.81
N ARG A 310 -3.36 -14.02 2.85
CA ARG A 310 -3.49 -14.36 1.43
C ARG A 310 -2.24 -15.10 0.92
N GLY A 311 -1.04 -14.68 1.34
CA GLY A 311 0.20 -15.40 1.06
C GLY A 311 0.16 -16.83 1.63
N TYR A 312 -0.17 -16.97 2.91
CA TYR A 312 -0.27 -18.29 3.56
C TYR A 312 -1.34 -19.18 2.90
N PHE A 313 -2.49 -18.66 2.53
CA PHE A 313 -3.51 -19.42 1.81
C PHE A 313 -2.97 -19.97 0.47
N ASN A 314 -2.22 -19.16 -0.29
CA ASN A 314 -1.60 -19.63 -1.52
C ASN A 314 -0.48 -20.65 -1.27
N LEU A 315 0.25 -20.56 -0.15
CA LEU A 315 1.18 -21.60 0.27
C LEU A 315 0.46 -22.93 0.53
N THR A 316 -0.74 -22.91 1.14
CA THR A 316 -1.51 -24.14 1.40
C THR A 316 -2.03 -24.83 0.15
N LYS A 317 -2.11 -24.12 -0.99
CA LYS A 317 -2.41 -24.73 -2.29
C LYS A 317 -1.23 -25.53 -2.87
N LEU A 318 -0.01 -25.17 -2.47
CA LEU A 318 1.21 -25.82 -2.94
C LEU A 318 1.64 -26.97 -2.02
N THR A 319 1.50 -26.79 -0.71
CA THR A 319 1.94 -27.77 0.29
C THR A 319 1.26 -27.57 1.63
N THR A 320 1.35 -28.57 2.49
CA THR A 320 0.96 -28.46 3.91
C THR A 320 2.20 -28.57 4.78
N LEU A 321 2.56 -27.47 5.43
CA LEU A 321 3.68 -27.41 6.37
C LEU A 321 3.18 -27.42 7.81
N ASP A 322 3.80 -28.25 8.64
CA ASP A 322 3.66 -28.14 10.09
C ASP A 322 4.35 -26.86 10.62
N THR A 323 4.08 -26.50 11.85
CA THR A 323 4.62 -25.26 12.44
C THR A 323 6.15 -25.15 12.37
N PRO A 324 6.96 -26.18 12.70
CA PRO A 324 8.41 -26.12 12.58
C PRO A 324 8.89 -25.89 11.14
N LYS A 325 8.32 -26.58 10.18
CA LYS A 325 8.67 -26.43 8.75
C LYS A 325 8.23 -25.07 8.22
N LEU A 326 7.06 -24.58 8.64
CA LEU A 326 6.59 -23.24 8.29
C LEU A 326 7.55 -22.15 8.81
N ALA A 327 8.04 -22.27 10.05
CA ALA A 327 9.03 -21.38 10.60
C ALA A 327 10.37 -21.45 9.85
N GLN A 328 10.81 -22.64 9.44
CA GLN A 328 12.01 -22.82 8.60
C GLN A 328 11.84 -22.18 7.22
N PHE A 329 10.69 -22.37 6.58
CA PHE A 329 10.36 -21.72 5.31
C PHE A 329 10.44 -20.18 5.42
N PHE A 330 9.77 -19.60 6.43
CA PHE A 330 9.85 -18.16 6.65
C PHE A 330 11.27 -17.69 6.99
N THR A 331 12.04 -18.48 7.76
CA THR A 331 13.43 -18.14 8.07
C THR A 331 14.25 -18.02 6.80
N GLN A 332 14.17 -19.00 5.91
CA GLN A 332 14.90 -18.98 4.65
C GLN A 332 14.43 -17.81 3.78
N PHE A 333 13.14 -17.67 3.54
CA PHE A 333 12.59 -16.61 2.69
C PHE A 333 12.94 -15.20 3.19
N VAL A 334 12.69 -14.93 4.47
CA VAL A 334 12.90 -13.61 5.09
C VAL A 334 14.39 -13.25 5.13
N THR A 335 15.26 -14.23 5.42
CA THR A 335 16.72 -13.98 5.41
C THR A 335 17.17 -13.56 4.02
N GLY A 336 16.73 -14.25 2.97
CA GLY A 336 17.08 -13.86 1.61
C GLY A 336 16.61 -12.46 1.22
N VAL A 337 15.38 -12.11 1.58
CA VAL A 337 14.87 -10.73 1.35
C VAL A 337 15.73 -9.72 2.11
N ILE A 338 16.06 -9.97 3.38
CA ILE A 338 16.86 -9.03 4.17
C ILE A 338 18.29 -8.91 3.62
N ASP A 339 18.91 -10.01 3.22
CA ASP A 339 20.27 -10.01 2.67
C ASP A 339 20.37 -9.24 1.34
N ASP A 340 19.34 -9.33 0.51
CA ASP A 340 19.28 -8.58 -0.75
C ASP A 340 19.06 -7.09 -0.55
N PHE A 341 18.27 -6.70 0.44
CA PHE A 341 17.80 -5.32 0.58
C PHE A 341 18.44 -4.53 1.73
N SER A 342 19.13 -5.17 2.69
CA SER A 342 19.70 -4.49 3.87
C SER A 342 20.76 -3.44 3.52
N SER A 343 21.49 -3.61 2.41
CA SER A 343 22.44 -2.61 1.92
C SER A 343 21.77 -1.32 1.44
N SER A 344 20.54 -1.41 0.93
CA SER A 344 19.72 -0.27 0.49
C SER A 344 18.86 0.31 1.61
N TYR A 345 18.48 -0.53 2.58
CA TYR A 345 17.56 -0.20 3.67
C TYR A 345 18.13 -0.68 5.01
N GLU A 346 19.04 0.12 5.59
CA GLU A 346 19.78 -0.20 6.84
C GLU A 346 18.87 -0.69 7.99
N GLY A 347 17.62 -0.22 8.04
CA GLY A 347 16.64 -0.60 9.06
C GLY A 347 16.16 -2.06 9.02
N MET A 348 16.55 -2.85 8.01
CA MET A 348 16.17 -4.27 7.89
C MET A 348 17.18 -5.21 8.59
N ALA A 349 18.43 -4.79 8.66
CA ALA A 349 19.49 -5.61 9.25
C ALA A 349 19.15 -6.06 10.68
N GLY A 350 19.34 -7.34 10.96
CA GLY A 350 19.12 -7.94 12.29
C GLY A 350 17.64 -8.18 12.67
N LYS A 351 16.68 -7.95 11.78
CA LYS A 351 15.26 -8.12 12.08
C LYS A 351 14.66 -9.45 11.63
N ALA A 352 15.45 -10.35 11.04
CA ALA A 352 14.94 -11.61 10.48
C ALA A 352 14.11 -12.41 11.50
N GLU A 353 14.64 -12.67 12.69
CA GLU A 353 13.95 -13.43 13.73
C GLU A 353 12.62 -12.77 14.15
N PHE A 354 12.60 -11.46 14.30
CA PHE A 354 11.38 -10.72 14.64
C PHE A 354 10.30 -10.87 13.57
N VAL A 355 10.67 -10.75 12.28
CA VAL A 355 9.76 -10.93 11.15
C VAL A 355 9.22 -12.35 11.10
N VAL A 356 10.11 -13.35 11.20
CA VAL A 356 9.74 -14.78 11.17
C VAL A 356 8.74 -15.12 12.28
N ASN A 357 9.01 -14.67 13.51
CA ASN A 357 8.13 -14.91 14.65
C ASN A 357 6.73 -14.30 14.41
N MET A 358 6.67 -13.10 13.83
CA MET A 358 5.40 -12.44 13.54
C MET A 358 4.61 -13.14 12.43
N LEU A 359 5.26 -13.51 11.33
CA LEU A 359 4.65 -14.27 10.24
C LEU A 359 4.12 -15.62 10.73
N THR A 360 4.95 -16.37 11.45
CA THR A 360 4.59 -17.69 11.99
C THR A 360 3.38 -17.61 12.91
N LYS A 361 3.38 -16.64 13.84
CA LYS A 361 2.28 -16.46 14.79
C LYS A 361 0.96 -16.10 14.09
N GLU A 362 0.98 -15.17 13.14
CA GLU A 362 -0.24 -14.78 12.41
C GLU A 362 -0.77 -15.93 11.54
N CYS A 363 0.11 -16.72 10.91
CA CYS A 363 -0.30 -17.89 10.14
C CYS A 363 -0.89 -18.99 11.02
N GLN A 364 -0.33 -19.26 12.22
CA GLN A 364 -0.89 -20.21 13.18
C GLN A 364 -2.30 -19.81 13.63
N GLN A 365 -2.49 -18.53 13.96
CA GLN A 365 -3.81 -18.02 14.33
C GLN A 365 -4.80 -18.15 13.18
N PHE A 366 -4.35 -17.87 11.95
CA PHE A 366 -5.19 -17.99 10.78
C PHE A 366 -5.52 -19.43 10.43
N GLN A 367 -4.61 -20.35 10.58
CA GLN A 367 -4.82 -21.79 10.35
C GLN A 367 -5.98 -22.35 11.17
N GLN A 368 -6.17 -21.84 12.40
CA GLN A 368 -7.27 -22.25 13.27
C GLN A 368 -8.64 -21.75 12.76
N THR A 369 -8.68 -20.64 12.08
CA THR A 369 -9.94 -19.99 11.65
C THR A 369 -10.32 -20.29 10.20
N ILE A 370 -9.32 -20.45 9.31
CA ILE A 370 -9.54 -20.62 7.86
C ILE A 370 -10.34 -21.89 7.53
N SER A 371 -10.08 -22.99 8.21
CA SER A 371 -10.77 -24.26 7.94
C SER A 371 -12.28 -24.15 8.11
N ASN A 372 -12.73 -23.43 9.12
CA ASN A 372 -14.16 -23.20 9.37
C ASN A 372 -14.77 -22.32 8.26
N GLY A 373 -14.09 -21.26 7.86
CA GLY A 373 -14.53 -20.36 6.80
C GLY A 373 -14.60 -21.05 5.44
N LEU A 374 -13.59 -21.83 5.08
CA LEU A 374 -13.57 -22.60 3.82
C LEU A 374 -14.67 -23.68 3.80
N ASN A 375 -14.88 -24.40 4.91
CA ASN A 375 -15.95 -25.38 4.99
C ASN A 375 -17.34 -24.74 4.83
N GLU A 376 -17.53 -23.54 5.35
CA GLU A 376 -18.80 -22.82 5.17
C GLU A 376 -18.94 -22.31 3.72
N LEU A 377 -17.88 -21.78 3.12
CA LEU A 377 -17.88 -21.38 1.71
C LEU A 377 -18.21 -22.57 0.79
N GLU A 378 -17.61 -23.74 1.02
CA GLU A 378 -17.92 -24.97 0.27
C GLU A 378 -19.39 -25.39 0.37
N LYS A 379 -20.03 -25.20 1.54
CA LYS A 379 -21.47 -25.44 1.69
C LYS A 379 -22.30 -24.44 0.86
N LEU A 380 -21.88 -23.18 0.82
CA LEU A 380 -22.56 -22.14 0.04
C LEU A 380 -22.39 -22.39 -1.46
N ILE A 381 -21.20 -22.79 -1.91
CA ILE A 381 -20.94 -23.16 -3.31
C ILE A 381 -21.90 -24.26 -3.78
N LYS A 382 -22.17 -25.27 -2.94
CA LYS A 382 -23.14 -26.35 -3.26
C LYS A 382 -24.60 -25.87 -3.38
N LYS A 383 -24.91 -24.70 -2.83
CA LYS A 383 -26.25 -24.11 -2.84
C LYS A 383 -26.37 -22.93 -3.81
N TRP A 384 -25.34 -22.70 -4.62
CA TRP A 384 -25.23 -21.56 -5.54
C TRP A 384 -26.59 -21.05 -6.06
N PRO A 385 -26.83 -19.73 -6.22
CA PRO A 385 -25.87 -18.61 -6.07
C PRO A 385 -25.64 -18.17 -4.61
N ILE A 386 -24.46 -17.57 -4.37
CA ILE A 386 -24.09 -16.98 -3.09
C ILE A 386 -24.44 -15.49 -3.11
N SER A 387 -25.18 -15.02 -2.13
CA SER A 387 -25.55 -13.62 -1.98
C SER A 387 -24.40 -12.77 -1.40
N GLY A 388 -24.48 -11.44 -1.59
CA GLY A 388 -23.56 -10.49 -0.95
C GLY A 388 -23.55 -10.62 0.58
N ALA A 389 -24.71 -10.83 1.20
CA ALA A 389 -24.85 -11.03 2.63
C ALA A 389 -24.17 -12.33 3.13
N GLU A 390 -24.24 -13.41 2.36
CA GLU A 390 -23.54 -14.67 2.69
C GLU A 390 -22.02 -14.51 2.54
N SER A 391 -21.55 -13.84 1.49
CA SER A 391 -20.14 -13.49 1.30
C SER A 391 -19.63 -12.59 2.43
N PHE A 392 -20.41 -11.58 2.82
CA PHE A 392 -20.10 -10.71 3.94
C PHE A 392 -20.05 -11.49 5.28
N LYS A 393 -20.97 -12.43 5.50
CA LYS A 393 -20.94 -13.29 6.69
C LYS A 393 -19.67 -14.13 6.78
N LEU A 394 -19.17 -14.65 5.66
CA LEU A 394 -17.88 -15.36 5.63
C LEU A 394 -16.73 -14.46 6.07
N PHE A 395 -16.74 -13.21 5.64
CA PHE A 395 -15.75 -12.20 6.02
C PHE A 395 -15.88 -11.79 7.49
N ASP A 396 -17.07 -11.42 7.92
CA ASP A 396 -17.34 -10.84 9.25
C ASP A 396 -17.27 -11.88 10.38
N SER A 397 -17.94 -13.03 10.19
CA SER A 397 -18.08 -14.05 11.24
C SER A 397 -17.04 -15.14 11.19
N PHE A 398 -16.50 -15.47 10.02
CA PHE A 398 -15.50 -16.54 9.83
C PHE A 398 -14.10 -16.00 9.52
N TRP A 399 -13.94 -14.67 9.46
CA TRP A 399 -12.67 -14.01 9.20
C TRP A 399 -11.98 -14.48 7.91
N LEU A 400 -12.78 -14.90 6.92
CA LEU A 400 -12.30 -15.29 5.61
C LEU A 400 -12.17 -14.04 4.72
N PRO A 401 -10.95 -13.60 4.39
CA PRO A 401 -10.76 -12.42 3.56
C PRO A 401 -11.47 -12.55 2.21
N TRP A 402 -11.97 -11.41 1.69
CA TRP A 402 -12.63 -11.38 0.39
C TRP A 402 -11.79 -12.00 -0.73
N ASP A 403 -10.49 -11.73 -0.73
CA ASP A 403 -9.56 -12.26 -1.74
C ASP A 403 -9.55 -13.78 -1.77
N ILE A 404 -9.64 -14.42 -0.62
CA ILE A 404 -9.71 -15.88 -0.52
C ILE A 404 -11.06 -16.39 -1.02
N ILE A 405 -12.16 -15.69 -0.68
CA ILE A 405 -13.49 -16.02 -1.20
C ILE A 405 -13.48 -15.93 -2.74
N LYS A 406 -12.96 -14.82 -3.28
CA LYS A 406 -12.78 -14.61 -4.72
C LYS A 406 -11.96 -15.75 -5.37
N ASP A 407 -10.78 -16.04 -4.82
CA ASP A 407 -9.88 -17.06 -5.36
C ASP A 407 -10.54 -18.45 -5.41
N VAL A 408 -11.28 -18.81 -4.35
CA VAL A 408 -12.01 -20.08 -4.30
C VAL A 408 -13.15 -20.11 -5.31
N LEU A 409 -13.95 -19.04 -5.43
CA LEU A 409 -15.03 -18.97 -6.41
C LEU A 409 -14.49 -19.06 -7.85
N VAL A 410 -13.43 -18.33 -8.16
CA VAL A 410 -12.77 -18.38 -9.47
C VAL A 410 -12.25 -19.80 -9.78
N SER A 411 -11.65 -20.49 -8.81
CA SER A 411 -11.18 -21.87 -9.00
C SER A 411 -12.30 -22.88 -9.28
N HIS A 412 -13.53 -22.56 -8.86
CA HIS A 412 -14.74 -23.34 -9.17
C HIS A 412 -15.46 -22.86 -10.44
N ASN A 413 -14.86 -21.94 -11.21
CA ASN A 413 -15.47 -21.28 -12.37
C ASN A 413 -16.81 -20.58 -12.06
N LEU A 414 -16.95 -20.03 -10.86
CA LEU A 414 -18.14 -19.32 -10.41
C LEU A 414 -17.96 -17.80 -10.54
N PRO A 415 -19.01 -17.06 -10.88
CA PRO A 415 -18.94 -15.60 -10.95
C PRO A 415 -18.70 -14.99 -9.56
N VAL A 416 -18.04 -13.83 -9.56
CA VAL A 416 -17.66 -13.09 -8.34
C VAL A 416 -18.41 -11.76 -8.35
N ASP A 417 -19.26 -11.52 -7.36
CA ASP A 417 -19.98 -10.27 -7.21
C ASP A 417 -19.38 -9.43 -6.08
N LYS A 418 -18.34 -8.66 -6.44
CA LYS A 418 -17.69 -7.75 -5.49
C LYS A 418 -18.62 -6.60 -5.07
N ASN A 419 -19.46 -6.12 -5.97
CA ASN A 419 -20.35 -4.99 -5.67
C ASN A 419 -21.35 -5.35 -4.58
N ALA A 420 -21.98 -6.53 -4.68
CA ALA A 420 -22.90 -7.01 -3.64
C ALA A 420 -22.19 -7.23 -2.28
N PHE A 421 -20.93 -7.66 -2.28
CA PHE A 421 -20.13 -7.75 -1.05
C PHE A 421 -19.81 -6.37 -0.48
N ASP A 422 -19.37 -5.42 -1.31
CA ASP A 422 -18.99 -4.06 -0.89
C ASP A 422 -20.21 -3.29 -0.36
N GLU A 423 -21.40 -3.50 -0.93
CA GLU A 423 -22.66 -2.96 -0.39
C GLU A 423 -22.92 -3.43 1.03
N GLU A 424 -22.72 -4.72 1.31
CA GLU A 424 -22.92 -5.25 2.67
C GLU A 424 -21.87 -4.75 3.65
N VAL A 425 -20.62 -4.58 3.21
CA VAL A 425 -19.56 -3.93 4.01
C VAL A 425 -19.95 -2.50 4.36
N GLU A 426 -20.45 -1.72 3.40
CA GLU A 426 -20.88 -0.34 3.68
C GLU A 426 -22.14 -0.29 4.54
N ASN A 427 -23.11 -1.19 4.30
CA ASN A 427 -24.27 -1.35 5.16
C ASN A 427 -23.88 -1.68 6.62
N ALA A 428 -22.88 -2.53 6.81
CA ALA A 428 -22.36 -2.84 8.14
C ALA A 428 -21.69 -1.64 8.80
N LYS A 429 -20.91 -0.85 8.02
CA LYS A 429 -20.34 0.41 8.50
C LYS A 429 -21.42 1.43 8.88
N ILE A 430 -22.50 1.55 8.07
CA ILE A 430 -23.63 2.43 8.34
C ILE A 430 -24.35 1.97 9.62
N ARG A 431 -24.61 0.66 9.78
CA ARG A 431 -25.20 0.09 11.01
C ARG A 431 -24.31 0.39 12.23
N SER A 432 -23.00 0.20 12.11
CA SER A 432 -22.03 0.54 13.16
C SER A 432 -21.99 2.04 13.44
N ARG A 433 -22.01 2.89 12.39
CA ARG A 433 -22.08 4.36 12.53
C ARG A 433 -23.39 4.84 13.15
N SER A 434 -24.52 4.24 12.83
CA SER A 434 -25.83 4.60 13.41
C SER A 434 -25.91 4.22 14.89
N ALA A 435 -25.33 3.10 15.29
CA ALA A 435 -25.12 2.77 16.69
C ALA A 435 -24.17 3.78 17.39
N THR A 436 -23.16 4.28 16.66
CA THR A 436 -22.18 5.25 17.16
C THR A 436 -22.67 6.71 17.05
N THR A 437 -23.78 6.99 16.38
CA THR A 437 -24.31 8.37 16.19
C THR A 437 -24.76 8.97 17.50
N PHE A 438 -25.25 8.16 18.43
CA PHE A 438 -25.54 8.58 19.82
C PHE A 438 -24.28 9.17 20.48
N VAL A 439 -23.15 8.50 20.32
CA VAL A 439 -21.85 8.90 20.86
C VAL A 439 -21.32 10.21 20.29
N LYS A 440 -21.53 10.44 18.97
CA LYS A 440 -21.02 11.64 18.29
C LYS A 440 -21.82 12.90 18.56
N ASN A 441 -23.12 12.78 18.89
CA ASN A 441 -24.01 13.92 19.16
C ASN A 441 -23.97 14.40 20.62
N THR A 442 -23.27 13.71 21.51
CA THR A 442 -23.12 14.13 22.90
C THR A 442 -21.83 14.93 23.05
N GLU A 443 -21.92 16.14 23.58
CA GLU A 443 -20.74 16.96 23.91
C GLU A 443 -20.04 16.44 25.17
N TRP A 444 -19.32 15.32 25.04
CA TRP A 444 -18.65 14.67 26.16
C TRP A 444 -17.67 15.58 26.90
N SER A 445 -17.10 16.58 26.21
CA SER A 445 -16.16 17.55 26.79
C SER A 445 -16.70 18.23 28.04
N LYS A 446 -18.00 18.53 28.09
CA LYS A 446 -18.62 19.17 29.26
C LYS A 446 -18.69 18.24 30.47
N TYR A 447 -18.77 16.92 30.25
CA TYR A 447 -18.91 15.94 31.31
C TYR A 447 -17.58 15.46 31.89
N ILE A 448 -16.48 15.52 31.10
CA ILE A 448 -15.15 15.08 31.55
C ILE A 448 -14.29 16.21 32.12
N ALA A 449 -14.83 17.43 32.25
CA ALA A 449 -14.09 18.56 32.82
C ALA A 449 -13.46 18.20 34.17
N GLY A 450 -12.15 18.42 34.30
CA GLY A 450 -11.36 18.10 35.48
C GLY A 450 -10.85 16.66 35.56
N ILE A 451 -11.16 15.81 34.60
CA ILE A 451 -10.63 14.44 34.49
C ILE A 451 -9.58 14.42 33.39
N THR A 452 -8.36 14.04 33.71
CA THR A 452 -7.25 14.05 32.75
C THR A 452 -7.09 12.73 32.02
N GLU A 453 -7.26 11.60 32.71
CA GLU A 453 -6.98 10.27 32.13
C GLU A 453 -7.69 9.17 32.94
N THR A 454 -8.11 8.08 32.24
CA THR A 454 -8.45 6.79 32.84
C THR A 454 -7.40 5.77 32.39
N LYS A 455 -6.75 5.08 33.33
CA LYS A 455 -5.77 4.05 33.02
C LYS A 455 -6.46 2.75 32.58
N PHE A 456 -6.22 2.29 31.36
CA PHE A 456 -6.68 0.97 30.91
C PHE A 456 -5.76 -0.13 31.42
N ILE A 457 -6.33 -1.13 32.11
CA ILE A 457 -5.61 -2.26 32.70
C ILE A 457 -6.01 -3.62 32.11
N GLY A 458 -6.99 -3.67 31.21
CA GLY A 458 -7.60 -4.89 30.66
C GLY A 458 -6.65 -5.80 29.86
N TYR A 459 -5.44 -5.34 29.52
CA TYR A 459 -4.42 -6.23 28.93
C TYR A 459 -3.81 -7.21 29.93
N HIS A 460 -3.91 -6.93 31.25
CA HIS A 460 -3.25 -7.71 32.29
C HIS A 460 -4.22 -8.18 33.38
N GLN A 461 -5.36 -7.53 33.53
CA GLN A 461 -6.34 -7.80 34.58
C GLN A 461 -7.75 -7.70 34.01
N PHE A 462 -8.54 -8.74 34.18
CA PHE A 462 -9.95 -8.77 33.74
C PHE A 462 -10.93 -8.26 34.79
N GLU A 463 -10.46 -8.08 36.02
CA GLU A 463 -11.21 -7.54 37.15
C GLU A 463 -10.36 -6.52 37.91
N SER A 464 -11.00 -5.53 38.53
CA SER A 464 -10.34 -4.56 39.39
C SER A 464 -11.18 -4.31 40.63
N GLN A 465 -10.59 -4.51 41.82
CA GLN A 465 -11.24 -4.29 43.12
C GLN A 465 -10.88 -2.91 43.74
N ASP A 466 -9.96 -2.19 43.11
CA ASP A 466 -9.40 -0.95 43.62
C ASP A 466 -9.52 0.23 42.63
N SER A 467 -10.44 0.13 41.67
CA SER A 467 -10.80 1.24 40.79
C SER A 467 -11.63 2.28 41.54
N LYS A 468 -11.23 3.54 41.46
CA LYS A 468 -11.95 4.64 42.11
C LYS A 468 -12.92 5.31 41.18
N LEU A 469 -14.16 5.43 41.56
CA LEU A 469 -15.15 6.19 40.82
C LEU A 469 -14.77 7.69 40.88
N LEU A 470 -14.52 8.28 39.73
CA LEU A 470 -14.20 9.70 39.58
C LEU A 470 -15.45 10.53 39.31
N LYS A 471 -16.43 9.96 38.58
CA LYS A 471 -17.67 10.66 38.26
C LYS A 471 -18.80 9.68 37.96
N ASP A 472 -20.02 10.03 38.43
CA ASP A 472 -21.29 9.40 38.11
C ASP A 472 -22.25 10.51 37.71
N PHE A 473 -22.83 10.40 36.49
CA PHE A 473 -23.71 11.45 35.98
C PHE A 473 -24.70 10.90 34.95
N GLN A 474 -25.76 11.65 34.69
CA GLN A 474 -26.65 11.42 33.58
C GLN A 474 -26.40 12.46 32.48
N THR A 475 -26.42 12.01 31.23
CA THR A 475 -26.37 12.91 30.07
C THR A 475 -27.71 13.64 29.92
N ASP A 476 -27.73 14.70 29.12
CA ASP A 476 -28.98 15.43 28.76
C ASP A 476 -30.02 14.52 28.10
N GLN A 477 -29.62 13.36 27.63
CA GLN A 477 -30.47 12.34 26.99
C GLN A 477 -30.90 11.23 27.97
N GLY A 478 -30.55 11.38 29.26
CA GLY A 478 -30.95 10.43 30.31
C GLY A 478 -30.07 9.19 30.44
N GLN A 479 -28.95 9.10 29.71
CA GLN A 479 -28.00 7.98 29.83
C GLN A 479 -27.09 8.18 31.05
N ARG A 480 -27.06 7.20 31.97
CA ARG A 480 -26.13 7.20 33.12
C ARG A 480 -24.75 6.75 32.65
N VAL A 481 -23.70 7.43 33.10
CA VAL A 481 -22.32 7.20 32.75
C VAL A 481 -21.42 7.25 33.97
N LEU A 482 -20.54 6.25 34.09
CA LEU A 482 -19.55 6.16 35.15
C LEU A 482 -18.16 6.37 34.58
N ILE A 483 -17.29 7.09 35.32
CA ILE A 483 -15.88 7.29 34.98
C ILE A 483 -15.01 6.85 36.14
N PHE A 484 -14.00 6.04 35.89
CA PHE A 484 -13.07 5.54 36.88
C PHE A 484 -11.63 6.02 36.60
N ASP A 485 -10.78 6.02 37.64
CA ASP A 485 -9.35 6.30 37.50
C ASP A 485 -8.61 5.23 36.67
N LYS A 486 -9.08 3.99 36.74
CA LYS A 486 -8.62 2.86 35.93
C LYS A 486 -9.76 1.90 35.62
N THR A 487 -9.65 1.17 34.51
CA THR A 487 -10.68 0.22 34.10
C THR A 487 -10.09 -0.99 33.40
N PRO A 488 -10.62 -2.21 33.65
CA PRO A 488 -10.34 -3.37 32.84
C PRO A 488 -11.18 -3.44 31.55
N PHE A 489 -12.28 -2.67 31.44
CA PHE A 489 -13.19 -2.69 30.30
C PHE A 489 -12.56 -2.04 29.07
N TYR A 490 -12.51 -2.76 27.98
CA TYR A 490 -12.09 -2.25 26.69
C TYR A 490 -13.18 -1.33 26.11
N ALA A 491 -12.79 -0.19 25.61
CA ALA A 491 -13.73 0.72 24.94
C ALA A 491 -13.95 0.36 23.48
N THR A 492 -15.16 0.65 22.96
CA THR A 492 -15.44 0.54 21.52
C THR A 492 -14.36 1.29 20.72
N GLY A 493 -13.68 0.56 19.85
CA GLY A 493 -12.62 1.15 19.02
C GLY A 493 -12.22 0.14 17.96
N GLY A 494 -11.89 0.65 16.76
CA GLY A 494 -11.31 -0.16 15.73
C GLY A 494 -12.18 -1.28 15.16
N GLY A 495 -13.50 -1.15 15.20
CA GLY A 495 -14.42 -2.20 14.77
C GLY A 495 -14.66 -3.29 15.82
N GLN A 496 -13.97 -3.23 16.97
CA GLN A 496 -14.25 -4.11 18.10
C GLN A 496 -15.33 -3.48 18.99
N VAL A 497 -16.33 -4.30 19.38
CA VAL A 497 -17.34 -3.93 20.37
C VAL A 497 -16.66 -3.76 21.73
N SER A 498 -17.16 -2.83 22.55
CA SER A 498 -16.66 -2.67 23.92
C SER A 498 -16.93 -3.91 24.77
N ASP A 499 -16.15 -4.05 25.83
CA ASP A 499 -16.50 -5.00 26.88
C ASP A 499 -17.80 -4.59 27.57
N PHE A 500 -18.49 -5.56 28.12
CA PHE A 500 -19.68 -5.41 28.95
C PHE A 500 -19.50 -6.24 30.23
N GLY A 501 -20.23 -5.89 31.28
CA GLY A 501 -20.12 -6.60 32.54
C GLY A 501 -20.74 -5.84 33.70
N THR A 502 -20.51 -6.30 34.92
CA THR A 502 -21.11 -5.72 36.13
C THR A 502 -20.06 -4.94 36.94
N ILE A 503 -20.45 -3.79 37.41
CA ILE A 503 -19.67 -2.99 38.37
C ILE A 503 -20.47 -2.94 39.68
N THR A 504 -19.81 -3.26 40.81
CA THR A 504 -20.36 -3.05 42.14
C THR A 504 -19.79 -1.75 42.69
N LEU A 505 -20.64 -0.77 42.93
CA LEU A 505 -20.26 0.53 43.54
C LEU A 505 -20.02 0.39 45.04
N ASP A 506 -19.33 1.35 45.63
CA ASP A 506 -19.09 1.40 47.10
C ASP A 506 -20.40 1.42 47.92
N SER A 507 -21.49 1.83 47.32
CA SER A 507 -22.83 1.77 47.90
C SER A 507 -23.41 0.36 48.02
N GLY A 508 -22.79 -0.63 47.37
CA GLY A 508 -23.33 -1.98 47.16
C GLY A 508 -24.30 -2.09 45.97
N GLU A 509 -24.51 -1.05 45.21
CA GLU A 509 -25.30 -1.05 44.00
C GLU A 509 -24.54 -1.79 42.88
N GLU A 510 -25.19 -2.77 42.25
CA GLU A 510 -24.67 -3.43 41.05
C GLU A 510 -25.26 -2.77 39.79
N VAL A 511 -24.39 -2.28 38.92
CA VAL A 511 -24.75 -1.66 37.66
C VAL A 511 -24.16 -2.44 36.49
N TYR A 512 -24.96 -2.65 35.45
CA TYR A 512 -24.51 -3.37 34.26
C TYR A 512 -24.01 -2.39 33.20
N VAL A 513 -22.71 -2.51 32.84
CA VAL A 513 -22.09 -1.76 31.76
C VAL A 513 -22.53 -2.36 30.44
N LYS A 514 -23.22 -1.58 29.62
CA LYS A 514 -23.73 -1.96 28.30
C LYS A 514 -22.72 -1.65 27.21
N GLU A 515 -22.00 -0.55 27.36
CA GLU A 515 -21.02 -0.07 26.40
C GLU A 515 -19.95 0.76 27.12
N VAL A 516 -18.71 0.70 26.61
CA VAL A 516 -17.62 1.58 27.05
C VAL A 516 -17.11 2.37 25.86
N ILE A 517 -16.99 3.68 26.03
CA ILE A 517 -16.55 4.62 24.99
C ILE A 517 -15.27 5.30 25.47
N LYS A 518 -14.30 5.46 24.57
CA LYS A 518 -13.13 6.28 24.83
C LYS A 518 -13.28 7.66 24.19
N TYR A 519 -13.31 8.69 25.02
CA TYR A 519 -13.30 10.08 24.57
C TYR A 519 -12.05 10.78 25.10
N ALA A 520 -11.20 11.28 24.25
CA ALA A 520 -9.85 11.71 24.57
C ALA A 520 -9.08 10.59 25.31
N TRP A 521 -8.70 10.80 26.56
CA TRP A 521 -7.98 9.81 27.37
C TRP A 521 -8.84 9.20 28.49
N VAL A 522 -10.17 9.43 28.44
CA VAL A 522 -11.13 9.02 29.48
C VAL A 522 -12.02 7.91 28.96
N TYR A 523 -12.24 6.87 29.77
CA TYR A 523 -13.14 5.76 29.50
C TYR A 523 -14.50 6.01 30.16
N LEU A 524 -15.55 6.05 29.35
CA LEU A 524 -16.92 6.34 29.72
C LEU A 524 -17.71 5.04 29.74
N HIS A 525 -18.14 4.59 30.91
CA HIS A 525 -18.92 3.35 31.06
C HIS A 525 -20.41 3.69 31.05
N LEU A 526 -21.12 3.31 29.99
CA LEU A 526 -22.56 3.52 29.83
C LEU A 526 -23.30 2.36 30.52
N VAL A 527 -24.13 2.68 31.50
CA VAL A 527 -24.82 1.70 32.34
C VAL A 527 -26.34 1.81 32.23
#